data_ff0ffe6ef93e7cd662db09d61ccdfe9d
#
_entry.id   ff0ffe6ef93e7cd662db09d61ccdfe9d
#
_cell.length_a   1.000
_cell.length_b   1.000
_cell.length_c   1.000
_cell.angle_alpha   90.00
_cell.angle_beta   90.00
_cell.angle_gamma   90.00
#
_symmetry.space_group_name_H-M   'P 1'
#
loop_
_entity.id
_entity.type
_entity.pdbx_description
1 polymer ?
#
loop_
_entity_poly.entity_id
_entity_poly.type
_entity_poly.pdbx_seq_one_letter_code
_entity_poly.pdbx_strand_id
1 'polypeptide(L)'
;MSGRPGLLSREYRGLVVGLLAIVTCSAFEAMAVTTAMPVVATDLGGEHGYGLAFSLFLTASLAATAAAGPWCDRAGPRPSLLMGLVLMTGGLVLAGGAWDFAAFTLGRMVSGAGTGFMIVPLYVIIGQTLPSALQPVLFSWFSAAWVVPSLVGPYVSGILAQHASWRWVFFGVAPIVVTAVVLTWPRVRGLGAPEATTIDPGEGRRRSLLGVILAVGVAAAQWAALSWGDPQARAAFPPVALGAVVLAGAAAATMTAPRLMPPGVARIARGLPAVMVTRGFMTLAFFGAEAFIPLMLVDRYGLEPSIAGLALTGGALGWTAGSFAQARGWLRKPTFLVLGSTVLAVGLALISGALSGALSPWLVAVAWVIAGAGMGLTVTTTSVLVLDLSDTADRGRNSASLQMADMLGGVIGTAGAGTLYSLLLTPERTPGPGVFSLLAGALAVSALLAAVAGARAGTTAAKPASSAGPAPAPSSETTSPTPEDRA
;
A
#
# COMPACT_ATOMS: atom_id res chain seq x y z
N MET A 1 -42.45 -8.53 4.84
CA MET A 1 -41.06 -8.54 4.35
C MET A 1 -40.28 -7.45 5.10
N SER A 2 -39.69 -7.76 6.25
CA SER A 2 -38.82 -6.83 6.97
C SER A 2 -37.58 -6.63 6.13
N GLY A 3 -37.39 -5.41 5.60
CA GLY A 3 -36.23 -5.06 4.79
C GLY A 3 -34.94 -5.35 5.57
N ARG A 4 -34.01 -6.10 4.96
CA ARG A 4 -32.67 -6.32 5.54
C ARG A 4 -32.03 -4.97 5.84
N PRO A 5 -31.48 -4.75 7.04
CA PRO A 5 -30.87 -3.46 7.39
C PRO A 5 -29.72 -3.16 6.42
N GLY A 6 -29.78 -2.00 5.76
CA GLY A 6 -28.70 -1.52 4.90
C GLY A 6 -27.52 -0.96 5.72
N LEU A 7 -26.37 -0.68 5.07
CA LEU A 7 -25.17 -0.12 5.71
C LEU A 7 -25.44 1.16 6.52
N LEU A 8 -26.35 2.02 6.07
CA LEU A 8 -26.72 3.26 6.75
C LEU A 8 -27.91 3.10 7.71
N SER A 9 -28.32 1.87 8.04
CA SER A 9 -29.32 1.64 9.09
C SER A 9 -28.86 2.25 10.43
N ARG A 10 -29.80 2.55 11.30
CA ARG A 10 -29.51 3.06 12.66
C ARG A 10 -28.52 2.21 13.42
N GLU A 11 -28.49 0.93 13.11
CA GLU A 11 -27.60 -0.06 13.73
C GLU A 11 -26.14 0.10 13.31
N TYR A 12 -25.87 0.31 12.02
CA TYR A 12 -24.49 0.25 11.47
C TYR A 12 -23.93 1.63 11.09
N ARG A 13 -24.76 2.68 10.93
CA ARG A 13 -24.34 3.96 10.38
C ARG A 13 -23.14 4.58 11.08
N GLY A 14 -23.10 4.58 12.43
CA GLY A 14 -21.99 5.16 13.20
C GLY A 14 -20.68 4.42 12.95
N LEU A 15 -20.73 3.08 12.94
CA LEU A 15 -19.59 2.25 12.62
C LEU A 15 -19.12 2.49 11.18
N VAL A 16 -20.02 2.40 10.21
CA VAL A 16 -19.71 2.56 8.79
C VAL A 16 -19.11 3.92 8.48
N VAL A 17 -19.72 5.00 9.00
CA VAL A 17 -19.20 6.37 8.82
C VAL A 17 -17.82 6.51 9.45
N GLY A 18 -17.62 5.99 10.67
CA GLY A 18 -16.31 6.04 11.33
C GLY A 18 -15.24 5.24 10.58
N LEU A 19 -15.54 4.02 10.11
CA LEU A 19 -14.60 3.21 9.31
C LEU A 19 -14.25 3.91 7.99
N LEU A 20 -15.23 4.48 7.30
CA LEU A 20 -15.00 5.26 6.08
C LEU A 20 -14.14 6.50 6.35
N ALA A 21 -14.40 7.21 7.45
CA ALA A 21 -13.61 8.37 7.84
C ALA A 21 -12.14 7.99 8.10
N ILE A 22 -11.87 6.86 8.78
CA ILE A 22 -10.50 6.36 8.99
C ILE A 22 -9.79 6.09 7.66
N VAL A 23 -10.46 5.40 6.72
CA VAL A 23 -9.90 5.10 5.40
C VAL A 23 -9.67 6.38 4.60
N THR A 24 -10.63 7.31 4.62
CA THR A 24 -10.53 8.62 3.95
C THR A 24 -9.38 9.45 4.50
N CYS A 25 -9.17 9.47 5.84
CA CYS A 25 -8.04 10.16 6.46
C CYS A 25 -6.70 9.57 6.04
N SER A 26 -6.59 8.23 6.02
CA SER A 26 -5.37 7.55 5.56
C SER A 26 -5.07 7.85 4.09
N ALA A 27 -6.11 7.87 3.25
CA ALA A 27 -5.98 8.22 1.83
C ALA A 27 -5.60 9.69 1.64
N PHE A 28 -6.20 10.61 2.42
CA PHE A 28 -5.86 12.03 2.38
C PHE A 28 -4.41 12.26 2.80
N GLU A 29 -3.97 11.65 3.91
CA GLU A 29 -2.57 11.76 4.34
C GLU A 29 -1.61 11.30 3.25
N ALA A 30 -1.86 10.16 2.62
CA ALA A 30 -1.01 9.65 1.56
C ALA A 30 -0.89 10.62 0.37
N MET A 31 -2.00 11.22 -0.07
CA MET A 31 -2.02 12.11 -1.25
C MET A 31 -1.59 13.55 -0.90
N ALA A 32 -2.07 14.08 0.22
CA ALA A 32 -1.83 15.45 0.62
C ALA A 32 -0.37 15.71 0.97
N VAL A 33 0.28 14.76 1.64
CA VAL A 33 1.70 14.84 2.00
C VAL A 33 2.57 14.92 0.76
N THR A 34 2.30 14.10 -0.26
CA THR A 34 3.08 14.10 -1.51
C THR A 34 3.13 15.48 -2.16
N THR A 35 2.00 16.22 -2.12
CA THR A 35 1.93 17.59 -2.68
C THR A 35 2.63 18.63 -1.82
N ALA A 36 2.56 18.52 -0.48
CA ALA A 36 3.21 19.46 0.43
C ALA A 36 4.73 19.24 0.54
N MET A 37 5.22 18.04 0.24
CA MET A 37 6.61 17.63 0.47
C MET A 37 7.68 18.53 -0.14
N PRO A 38 7.56 19.08 -1.37
CA PRO A 38 8.55 20.01 -1.88
C PRO A 38 8.74 21.22 -0.97
N VAL A 39 7.63 21.81 -0.48
CA VAL A 39 7.66 22.96 0.43
C VAL A 39 8.26 22.58 1.79
N VAL A 40 7.85 21.42 2.34
CA VAL A 40 8.39 20.89 3.60
C VAL A 40 9.90 20.67 3.51
N ALA A 41 10.37 20.05 2.42
CA ALA A 41 11.79 19.74 2.23
C ALA A 41 12.63 21.03 2.17
N THR A 42 12.14 22.04 1.46
CA THR A 42 12.83 23.34 1.37
C THR A 42 12.81 24.07 2.71
N ASP A 43 11.65 24.12 3.41
CA ASP A 43 11.51 24.83 4.70
C ASP A 43 12.37 24.22 5.82
N LEU A 44 12.55 22.90 5.82
CA LEU A 44 13.28 22.15 6.85
C LEU A 44 14.68 21.68 6.40
N GLY A 45 15.15 22.07 5.20
CA GLY A 45 16.47 21.68 4.67
C GLY A 45 16.60 20.18 4.43
N GLY A 46 15.52 19.52 3.98
CA GLY A 46 15.40 18.07 3.88
C GLY A 46 15.55 17.48 2.49
N GLU A 47 16.14 18.18 1.52
CA GLU A 47 16.21 17.74 0.12
C GLU A 47 16.89 16.38 -0.03
N HIS A 48 17.99 16.13 0.71
CA HIS A 48 18.67 14.82 0.71
C HIS A 48 17.80 13.71 1.27
N GLY A 49 16.96 14.01 2.26
CA GLY A 49 16.08 13.06 2.94
C GLY A 49 14.70 12.93 2.31
N TYR A 50 14.44 13.58 1.18
CA TYR A 50 13.09 13.66 0.59
C TYR A 50 12.39 12.30 0.47
N GLY A 51 13.04 11.32 -0.13
CA GLY A 51 12.50 9.97 -0.28
C GLY A 51 12.33 9.21 1.04
N LEU A 52 13.15 9.55 2.07
CA LEU A 52 13.11 8.90 3.38
C LEU A 52 11.78 9.18 4.11
N ALA A 53 11.24 10.39 3.97
CA ALA A 53 9.97 10.77 4.59
C ALA A 53 8.77 9.92 4.10
N PHE A 54 8.81 9.45 2.84
CA PHE A 54 7.83 8.53 2.30
C PHE A 54 8.12 7.09 2.70
N SER A 55 9.35 6.66 2.50
CA SER A 55 9.73 5.27 2.69
C SER A 55 9.69 4.82 4.14
N LEU A 56 10.06 5.67 5.10
CA LEU A 56 9.95 5.36 6.54
C LEU A 56 8.49 5.25 7.00
N PHE A 57 7.59 6.07 6.46
CA PHE A 57 6.16 5.93 6.71
C PHE A 57 5.67 4.55 6.28
N LEU A 58 5.95 4.15 5.03
CA LEU A 58 5.54 2.84 4.49
C LEU A 58 6.22 1.68 5.23
N THR A 59 7.50 1.83 5.58
CA THR A 59 8.27 0.80 6.30
C THR A 59 7.72 0.58 7.71
N ALA A 60 7.40 1.66 8.42
CA ALA A 60 6.79 1.59 9.75
C ALA A 60 5.36 1.01 9.68
N SER A 61 4.60 1.37 8.63
CA SER A 61 3.28 0.81 8.39
C SER A 61 3.35 -0.70 8.12
N LEU A 62 4.32 -1.16 7.34
CA LEU A 62 4.57 -2.59 7.10
C LEU A 62 4.86 -3.35 8.40
N ALA A 63 5.77 -2.83 9.23
CA ALA A 63 6.11 -3.44 10.52
C ALA A 63 4.89 -3.54 11.45
N ALA A 64 4.15 -2.43 11.57
CA ALA A 64 2.96 -2.34 12.41
C ALA A 64 1.84 -3.28 11.91
N THR A 65 1.61 -3.35 10.59
CA THR A 65 0.65 -4.29 9.98
C THR A 65 1.00 -5.74 10.28
N ALA A 66 2.28 -6.10 10.18
CA ALA A 66 2.76 -7.45 10.51
C ALA A 66 2.57 -7.81 12.01
N ALA A 67 2.68 -6.82 12.90
CA ALA A 67 2.47 -6.99 14.33
C ALA A 67 0.97 -6.97 14.73
N ALA A 68 0.15 -6.19 14.01
CA ALA A 68 -1.26 -5.99 14.30
C ALA A 68 -2.10 -7.29 14.15
N GLY A 69 -1.79 -8.14 13.16
CA GLY A 69 -2.53 -9.38 12.92
C GLY A 69 -2.59 -10.28 14.14
N PRO A 70 -1.45 -10.84 14.60
CA PRO A 70 -1.41 -11.67 15.80
C PRO A 70 -1.85 -10.98 17.09
N TRP A 71 -1.78 -9.65 17.13
CA TRP A 71 -2.33 -8.90 18.26
C TRP A 71 -3.86 -8.89 18.25
N CYS A 72 -4.47 -8.65 17.09
CA CYS A 72 -5.92 -8.74 16.90
C CYS A 72 -6.44 -10.16 17.21
N ASP A 73 -5.70 -11.19 16.80
CA ASP A 73 -6.07 -12.60 17.06
C ASP A 73 -6.12 -12.93 18.55
N ARG A 74 -5.21 -12.34 19.35
CA ARG A 74 -5.10 -12.62 20.80
C ARG A 74 -6.00 -11.74 21.67
N ALA A 75 -6.07 -10.45 21.35
CA ALA A 75 -6.68 -9.44 22.23
C ALA A 75 -7.90 -8.75 21.57
N GLY A 76 -8.28 -9.18 20.37
CA GLY A 76 -9.30 -8.52 19.56
C GLY A 76 -8.81 -7.25 18.88
N PRO A 77 -9.66 -6.63 18.06
CA PRO A 77 -9.27 -5.49 17.23
C PRO A 77 -9.07 -4.18 18.00
N ARG A 78 -9.67 -4.07 19.19
CA ARG A 78 -9.71 -2.84 20.00
C ARG A 78 -8.32 -2.30 20.38
N PRO A 79 -7.39 -3.07 20.99
CA PRO A 79 -6.09 -2.53 21.41
C PRO A 79 -5.25 -2.05 20.25
N SER A 80 -5.26 -2.79 19.12
CA SER A 80 -4.53 -2.42 17.91
C SER A 80 -5.09 -1.12 17.31
N LEU A 81 -6.42 -0.97 17.22
CA LEU A 81 -7.06 0.24 16.71
C LEU A 81 -6.71 1.47 17.57
N LEU A 82 -6.74 1.35 18.89
CA LEU A 82 -6.38 2.44 19.80
C LEU A 82 -4.91 2.82 19.69
N MET A 83 -4.02 1.84 19.62
CA MET A 83 -2.60 2.09 19.40
C MET A 83 -2.39 2.80 18.07
N GLY A 84 -3.05 2.32 17.01
CA GLY A 84 -3.00 2.96 15.69
C GLY A 84 -3.46 4.40 15.73
N LEU A 85 -4.58 4.70 16.42
CA LEU A 85 -5.09 6.06 16.60
C LEU A 85 -4.06 6.97 17.30
N VAL A 86 -3.53 6.52 18.43
CA VAL A 86 -2.58 7.31 19.23
C VAL A 86 -1.31 7.60 18.42
N LEU A 87 -0.77 6.58 17.74
CA LEU A 87 0.43 6.73 16.93
C LEU A 87 0.16 7.60 15.70
N MET A 88 -0.94 7.40 14.99
CA MET A 88 -1.27 8.21 13.81
C MET A 88 -1.47 9.67 14.19
N THR A 89 -2.30 9.95 15.21
CA THR A 89 -2.55 11.33 15.67
C THR A 89 -1.28 11.98 16.22
N GLY A 90 -0.53 11.27 17.07
CA GLY A 90 0.73 11.75 17.64
C GLY A 90 1.78 12.00 16.56
N GLY A 91 1.89 11.12 15.56
CA GLY A 91 2.78 11.27 14.42
C GLY A 91 2.42 12.46 13.54
N LEU A 92 1.13 12.69 13.28
CA LEU A 92 0.64 13.87 12.55
C LEU A 92 0.94 15.18 13.30
N VAL A 93 0.72 15.20 14.61
CA VAL A 93 1.05 16.37 15.45
C VAL A 93 2.55 16.62 15.46
N LEU A 94 3.37 15.58 15.59
CA LEU A 94 4.83 15.69 15.55
C LEU A 94 5.31 16.19 14.18
N ALA A 95 4.77 15.65 13.08
CA ALA A 95 5.13 16.08 11.73
C ALA A 95 4.73 17.54 11.47
N GLY A 96 3.50 17.93 11.85
CA GLY A 96 3.02 19.31 11.71
C GLY A 96 3.77 20.31 12.60
N GLY A 97 4.24 19.89 13.78
CA GLY A 97 5.03 20.70 14.70
C GLY A 97 6.54 20.61 14.51
N ALA A 98 7.01 19.93 13.47
CA ALA A 98 8.44 19.67 13.26
C ALA A 98 9.24 20.97 13.11
N TRP A 99 10.41 21.02 13.80
CA TRP A 99 11.36 22.13 13.78
C TRP A 99 12.55 21.87 12.86
N ASP A 100 12.78 20.62 12.49
CA ASP A 100 13.76 20.16 11.52
C ASP A 100 13.25 18.96 10.73
N PHE A 101 13.99 18.55 9.70
CA PHE A 101 13.57 17.45 8.84
C PHE A 101 13.64 16.08 9.53
N ALA A 102 14.50 15.91 10.54
CA ALA A 102 14.58 14.66 11.30
C ALA A 102 13.33 14.46 12.18
N ALA A 103 12.87 15.52 12.88
CA ALA A 103 11.63 15.52 13.65
C ALA A 103 10.42 15.26 12.74
N PHE A 104 10.39 15.88 11.55
CA PHE A 104 9.34 15.61 10.55
C PHE A 104 9.32 14.15 10.13
N THR A 105 10.47 13.61 9.76
CA THR A 105 10.60 12.21 9.32
C THR A 105 10.25 11.22 10.42
N LEU A 106 10.62 11.52 11.69
CA LEU A 106 10.17 10.76 12.86
C LEU A 106 8.65 10.80 13.00
N GLY A 107 8.03 11.97 12.84
CA GLY A 107 6.57 12.11 12.82
C GLY A 107 5.91 11.24 11.74
N ARG A 108 6.50 11.22 10.54
CA ARG A 108 6.06 10.35 9.42
C ARG A 108 6.18 8.86 9.77
N MET A 109 7.28 8.46 10.38
CA MET A 109 7.48 7.07 10.82
C MET A 109 6.45 6.67 11.87
N VAL A 110 6.16 7.54 12.84
CA VAL A 110 5.17 7.29 13.90
C VAL A 110 3.75 7.23 13.32
N SER A 111 3.36 8.16 12.43
CA SER A 111 2.05 8.13 11.77
C SER A 111 1.88 6.91 10.86
N GLY A 112 2.95 6.49 10.17
CA GLY A 112 2.97 5.26 9.39
C GLY A 112 2.73 4.02 10.24
N ALA A 113 3.39 3.88 11.39
CA ALA A 113 3.11 2.81 12.34
C ALA A 113 1.64 2.85 12.82
N GLY A 114 1.10 4.03 13.06
CA GLY A 114 -0.31 4.25 13.38
C GLY A 114 -1.23 3.69 12.30
N THR A 115 -0.98 4.02 11.04
CA THR A 115 -1.73 3.52 9.88
C THR A 115 -1.70 1.99 9.82
N GLY A 116 -0.53 1.37 10.01
CA GLY A 116 -0.37 -0.08 10.01
C GLY A 116 -1.17 -0.77 11.11
N PHE A 117 -1.18 -0.22 12.34
CA PHE A 117 -1.98 -0.74 13.45
C PHE A 117 -3.48 -0.48 13.30
N MET A 118 -3.92 0.42 12.42
CA MET A 118 -5.33 0.67 12.15
C MET A 118 -5.90 -0.23 11.06
N ILE A 119 -5.13 -0.57 10.03
CA ILE A 119 -5.66 -1.23 8.83
C ILE A 119 -6.17 -2.66 9.12
N VAL A 120 -5.45 -3.45 9.90
CA VAL A 120 -5.82 -4.84 10.22
C VAL A 120 -7.10 -4.91 11.05
N PRO A 121 -7.23 -4.15 12.17
CA PRO A 121 -8.46 -4.18 12.95
C PRO A 121 -9.70 -3.76 12.16
N LEU A 122 -9.59 -2.92 11.11
CA LEU A 122 -10.74 -2.57 10.28
C LEU A 122 -11.39 -3.82 9.65
N TYR A 123 -10.58 -4.73 9.10
CA TYR A 123 -11.07 -5.98 8.51
C TYR A 123 -11.69 -6.91 9.56
N VAL A 124 -11.07 -7.00 10.75
CA VAL A 124 -11.57 -7.82 11.86
C VAL A 124 -12.91 -7.27 12.37
N ILE A 125 -13.02 -5.95 12.55
CA ILE A 125 -14.26 -5.28 12.98
C ILE A 125 -15.38 -5.53 11.97
N ILE A 126 -15.10 -5.39 10.68
CA ILE A 126 -16.07 -5.65 9.61
C ILE A 126 -16.57 -7.10 9.68
N GLY A 127 -15.63 -8.05 9.82
CA GLY A 127 -15.96 -9.48 9.91
C GLY A 127 -16.82 -9.83 11.13
N GLN A 128 -16.57 -9.19 12.28
CA GLN A 128 -17.28 -9.47 13.53
C GLN A 128 -18.62 -8.73 13.67
N THR A 129 -18.78 -7.57 13.00
CA THR A 129 -19.93 -6.68 13.26
C THR A 129 -20.96 -6.64 12.14
N LEU A 130 -20.54 -6.91 10.89
CA LEU A 130 -21.41 -6.79 9.74
C LEU A 130 -21.84 -8.15 9.18
N PRO A 131 -23.12 -8.32 8.82
CA PRO A 131 -23.57 -9.49 8.07
C PRO A 131 -22.73 -9.69 6.80
N SER A 132 -22.44 -10.95 6.45
CA SER A 132 -21.62 -11.31 5.28
C SER A 132 -22.08 -10.67 3.96
N ALA A 133 -23.39 -10.47 3.80
CA ALA A 133 -23.97 -9.82 2.62
C ALA A 133 -23.64 -8.32 2.50
N LEU A 134 -23.34 -7.63 3.62
CA LEU A 134 -22.99 -6.19 3.64
C LEU A 134 -21.49 -5.93 3.54
N GLN A 135 -20.66 -6.90 3.86
CA GLN A 135 -19.19 -6.74 3.83
C GLN A 135 -18.66 -6.34 2.44
N PRO A 136 -19.05 -7.00 1.32
CA PRO A 136 -18.59 -6.61 -0.01
C PRO A 136 -19.02 -5.18 -0.39
N VAL A 137 -20.22 -4.76 0.05
CA VAL A 137 -20.71 -3.41 -0.21
C VAL A 137 -19.88 -2.38 0.53
N LEU A 138 -19.49 -2.63 1.81
CA LEU A 138 -18.63 -1.73 2.55
C LEU A 138 -17.21 -1.66 1.95
N PHE A 139 -16.65 -2.77 1.47
CA PHE A 139 -15.36 -2.76 0.78
C PHE A 139 -15.40 -1.95 -0.53
N SER A 140 -16.51 -1.96 -1.27
CA SER A 140 -16.67 -1.07 -2.43
C SER A 140 -16.71 0.41 -2.02
N TRP A 141 -17.29 0.74 -0.86
CA TRP A 141 -17.27 2.09 -0.30
C TRP A 141 -15.87 2.50 0.19
N PHE A 142 -15.06 1.56 0.69
CA PHE A 142 -13.64 1.83 1.00
C PHE A 142 -12.87 2.24 -0.26
N SER A 143 -13.13 1.57 -1.39
CA SER A 143 -12.52 1.99 -2.67
C SER A 143 -12.96 3.39 -3.07
N ALA A 144 -14.24 3.74 -2.90
CA ALA A 144 -14.75 5.09 -3.14
C ALA A 144 -14.15 6.13 -2.16
N ALA A 145 -13.89 5.73 -0.91
CA ALA A 145 -13.26 6.58 0.11
C ALA A 145 -11.82 7.01 -0.23
N TRP A 146 -11.14 6.32 -1.13
CA TRP A 146 -9.87 6.74 -1.70
C TRP A 146 -10.00 7.76 -2.83
N VAL A 147 -11.11 7.73 -3.57
CA VAL A 147 -11.30 8.59 -4.75
C VAL A 147 -11.40 10.06 -4.35
N VAL A 148 -12.19 10.40 -3.33
CA VAL A 148 -12.36 11.79 -2.91
C VAL A 148 -11.04 12.43 -2.45
N PRO A 149 -10.27 11.83 -1.53
CA PRO A 149 -8.95 12.35 -1.17
C PRO A 149 -7.98 12.46 -2.35
N SER A 150 -8.00 11.52 -3.28
CA SER A 150 -7.10 11.57 -4.44
C SER A 150 -7.43 12.71 -5.42
N LEU A 151 -8.69 13.14 -5.48
CA LEU A 151 -9.12 14.26 -6.31
C LEU A 151 -8.90 15.61 -5.62
N VAL A 152 -9.26 15.70 -4.34
CA VAL A 152 -9.31 16.98 -3.60
C VAL A 152 -8.05 17.21 -2.76
N GLY A 153 -7.46 16.12 -2.22
CA GLY A 153 -6.32 16.17 -1.31
C GLY A 153 -5.12 16.94 -1.85
N PRO A 154 -4.61 16.63 -3.05
CA PRO A 154 -3.47 17.34 -3.61
C PRO A 154 -3.70 18.84 -3.78
N TYR A 155 -4.87 19.22 -4.27
CA TYR A 155 -5.21 20.64 -4.47
C TYR A 155 -5.35 21.40 -3.15
N VAL A 156 -6.08 20.83 -2.18
CA VAL A 156 -6.22 21.43 -0.84
C VAL A 156 -4.89 21.54 -0.14
N SER A 157 -4.07 20.49 -0.20
CA SER A 157 -2.73 20.49 0.39
C SER A 157 -1.82 21.54 -0.24
N GLY A 158 -1.87 21.70 -1.57
CA GLY A 158 -1.12 22.73 -2.28
C GLY A 158 -1.52 24.14 -1.85
N ILE A 159 -2.83 24.43 -1.76
CA ILE A 159 -3.35 25.73 -1.27
C ILE A 159 -2.90 26.00 0.16
N LEU A 160 -3.04 25.01 1.06
CA LEU A 160 -2.60 25.17 2.46
C LEU A 160 -1.10 25.45 2.54
N ALA A 161 -0.29 24.73 1.76
CA ALA A 161 1.15 24.92 1.74
C ALA A 161 1.58 26.30 1.21
N GLN A 162 0.84 26.85 0.24
CA GLN A 162 1.14 28.15 -0.37
C GLN A 162 0.64 29.35 0.43
N HIS A 163 -0.61 29.30 0.92
CA HIS A 163 -1.31 30.47 1.45
C HIS A 163 -1.44 30.52 2.97
N ALA A 164 -1.20 29.37 3.65
CA ALA A 164 -1.26 29.31 5.11
C ALA A 164 0.06 28.77 5.68
N SER A 165 0.15 27.46 5.81
CA SER A 165 1.37 26.75 6.17
C SER A 165 1.18 25.27 5.83
N TRP A 166 2.22 24.61 5.34
CA TRP A 166 2.24 23.17 5.12
C TRP A 166 1.91 22.36 6.40
N ARG A 167 2.15 22.94 7.58
CA ARG A 167 1.85 22.33 8.88
C ARG A 167 0.37 21.98 9.05
N TRP A 168 -0.52 22.78 8.46
CA TRP A 168 -1.98 22.54 8.51
C TRP A 168 -2.43 21.31 7.75
N VAL A 169 -1.64 20.82 6.78
CA VAL A 169 -1.89 19.56 6.09
C VAL A 169 -1.91 18.41 7.10
N PHE A 170 -1.06 18.46 8.12
CA PHE A 170 -0.96 17.44 9.17
C PHE A 170 -1.93 17.71 10.32
N PHE A 171 -1.96 18.92 10.84
CA PHE A 171 -2.86 19.29 11.96
C PHE A 171 -4.34 19.15 11.59
N GLY A 172 -4.73 19.42 10.34
CA GLY A 172 -6.12 19.33 9.89
C GLY A 172 -6.66 17.89 9.87
N VAL A 173 -5.80 16.89 9.67
CA VAL A 173 -6.20 15.46 9.64
C VAL A 173 -6.39 14.90 11.05
N ALA A 174 -5.58 15.31 12.02
CA ALA A 174 -5.59 14.77 13.38
C ALA A 174 -7.00 14.80 14.05
N PRO A 175 -7.75 15.91 14.08
CA PRO A 175 -9.08 15.92 14.69
C PRO A 175 -10.10 15.05 13.94
N ILE A 176 -9.93 14.86 12.62
CA ILE A 176 -10.84 14.01 11.84
C ILE A 176 -10.61 12.54 12.21
N VAL A 177 -9.36 12.11 12.39
CA VAL A 177 -9.02 10.75 12.84
C VAL A 177 -9.59 10.49 14.24
N VAL A 178 -9.43 11.43 15.18
CA VAL A 178 -10.01 11.30 16.53
C VAL A 178 -11.53 11.18 16.46
N THR A 179 -12.19 12.02 15.68
CA THR A 179 -13.65 11.97 15.49
C THR A 179 -14.10 10.65 14.89
N ALA A 180 -13.39 10.13 13.90
CA ALA A 180 -13.68 8.84 13.27
C ALA A 180 -13.64 7.68 14.28
N VAL A 181 -12.65 7.66 15.17
CA VAL A 181 -12.55 6.63 16.22
C VAL A 181 -13.65 6.82 17.27
N VAL A 182 -13.96 8.03 17.68
CA VAL A 182 -15.07 8.29 18.61
C VAL A 182 -16.39 7.75 18.04
N LEU A 183 -16.65 7.92 16.74
CA LEU A 183 -17.84 7.38 16.07
C LEU A 183 -17.87 5.85 16.02
N THR A 184 -16.72 5.20 15.89
CA THR A 184 -16.64 3.73 15.87
C THR A 184 -16.64 3.11 17.28
N TRP A 185 -16.22 3.86 18.29
CA TRP A 185 -15.99 3.40 19.64
C TRP A 185 -17.15 2.62 20.29
N PRO A 186 -18.43 3.05 20.20
CA PRO A 186 -19.54 2.34 20.85
C PRO A 186 -19.68 0.89 20.39
N ARG A 187 -19.28 0.60 19.13
CA ARG A 187 -19.34 -0.75 18.58
C ARG A 187 -18.05 -1.56 18.84
N VAL A 188 -16.92 -0.90 18.81
CA VAL A 188 -15.60 -1.53 18.94
C VAL A 188 -15.29 -1.90 20.41
N ARG A 189 -15.78 -1.10 21.36
CA ARG A 189 -15.47 -1.31 22.80
C ARG A 189 -15.84 -2.68 23.35
N GLY A 190 -16.83 -3.36 22.76
CA GLY A 190 -17.31 -4.68 23.18
C GLY A 190 -16.69 -5.85 22.39
N LEU A 191 -15.86 -5.58 21.38
CA LEU A 191 -15.28 -6.63 20.58
C LEU A 191 -14.08 -7.25 21.29
N GLY A 192 -14.12 -8.59 21.46
CA GLY A 192 -13.04 -9.41 21.98
C GLY A 192 -12.24 -10.12 20.90
N ALA A 193 -11.38 -11.04 21.32
CA ALA A 193 -10.71 -11.94 20.39
C ALA A 193 -11.73 -12.81 19.65
N PRO A 194 -11.52 -13.14 18.37
CA PRO A 194 -12.35 -14.06 17.61
C PRO A 194 -12.43 -15.43 18.31
N GLU A 195 -13.62 -16.06 18.35
CA GLU A 195 -13.84 -17.33 19.07
C GLU A 195 -13.07 -18.53 18.47
N ALA A 196 -12.57 -18.43 17.27
CA ALA A 196 -11.79 -19.49 16.61
C ALA A 196 -10.62 -18.93 15.82
N THR A 197 -9.46 -18.81 16.45
CA THR A 197 -8.21 -18.66 15.71
C THR A 197 -7.66 -20.04 15.37
N THR A 198 -7.78 -20.44 14.09
CA THR A 198 -7.19 -21.68 13.54
C THR A 198 -5.68 -21.53 13.30
N ILE A 199 -5.10 -20.38 13.60
CA ILE A 199 -3.68 -20.09 13.35
C ILE A 199 -2.88 -20.52 14.59
N ASP A 200 -1.88 -21.37 14.37
CA ASP A 200 -0.89 -21.71 15.40
C ASP A 200 -0.26 -20.41 15.97
N PRO A 201 -0.35 -20.16 17.28
CA PRO A 201 0.24 -18.97 17.91
C PRO A 201 1.73 -18.79 17.58
N GLY A 202 2.45 -19.89 17.36
CA GLY A 202 3.86 -19.91 16.96
C GLY A 202 4.07 -19.35 15.54
N GLU A 203 3.23 -19.73 14.58
CA GLU A 203 3.31 -19.24 13.21
C GLU A 203 2.98 -17.74 13.14
N GLY A 204 1.95 -17.28 13.84
CA GLY A 204 1.60 -15.87 13.90
C GLY A 204 2.75 -15.01 14.45
N ARG A 205 3.37 -15.45 15.59
CA ARG A 205 4.53 -14.77 16.18
C ARG A 205 5.73 -14.75 15.22
N ARG A 206 6.01 -15.87 14.56
CA ARG A 206 7.11 -15.96 13.57
C ARG A 206 6.90 -15.01 12.41
N ARG A 207 5.68 -14.91 11.86
CA ARG A 207 5.36 -13.98 10.76
C ARG A 207 5.53 -12.53 11.19
N SER A 208 5.04 -12.15 12.38
CA SER A 208 5.25 -10.80 12.92
C SER A 208 6.74 -10.49 13.06
N LEU A 209 7.53 -11.40 13.62
CA LEU A 209 8.96 -11.22 13.80
C LEU A 209 9.67 -11.04 12.45
N LEU A 210 9.35 -11.86 11.46
CA LEU A 210 9.89 -11.73 10.11
C LEU A 210 9.51 -10.39 9.46
N GLY A 211 8.27 -9.93 9.65
CA GLY A 211 7.81 -8.63 9.15
C GLY A 211 8.54 -7.45 9.81
N VAL A 212 8.78 -7.52 11.11
CA VAL A 212 9.55 -6.51 11.85
C VAL A 212 11.02 -6.53 11.43
N ILE A 213 11.65 -7.69 11.31
CA ILE A 213 13.05 -7.82 10.84
C ILE A 213 13.18 -7.24 9.42
N LEU A 214 12.21 -7.54 8.55
CA LEU A 214 12.16 -6.99 7.20
C LEU A 214 12.11 -5.46 7.23
N ALA A 215 11.18 -4.89 7.99
CA ALA A 215 10.97 -3.46 8.07
C ALA A 215 12.19 -2.73 8.68
N VAL A 216 12.74 -3.25 9.78
CA VAL A 216 13.94 -2.68 10.43
C VAL A 216 15.15 -2.77 9.50
N GLY A 217 15.33 -3.91 8.82
CA GLY A 217 16.42 -4.10 7.85
C GLY A 217 16.34 -3.11 6.69
N VAL A 218 15.14 -2.94 6.12
CA VAL A 218 14.91 -2.00 5.02
C VAL A 218 15.10 -0.55 5.50
N ALA A 219 14.56 -0.17 6.67
CA ALA A 219 14.75 1.18 7.23
C ALA A 219 16.24 1.50 7.49
N ALA A 220 16.96 0.55 8.07
CA ALA A 220 18.40 0.70 8.34
C ALA A 220 19.21 0.83 7.03
N ALA A 221 18.90 0.01 6.03
CA ALA A 221 19.54 0.10 4.72
C ALA A 221 19.30 1.45 4.03
N GLN A 222 18.07 1.96 4.09
CA GLN A 222 17.70 3.27 3.54
C GLN A 222 18.45 4.41 4.24
N TRP A 223 18.44 4.41 5.57
CA TRP A 223 19.17 5.41 6.36
C TRP A 223 20.66 5.40 6.01
N ALA A 224 21.28 4.23 5.97
CA ALA A 224 22.71 4.10 5.65
C ALA A 224 23.03 4.51 4.21
N ALA A 225 22.16 4.19 3.24
CA ALA A 225 22.35 4.59 1.85
C ALA A 225 22.26 6.11 1.67
N LEU A 226 21.34 6.78 2.35
CA LEU A 226 21.24 8.24 2.33
C LEU A 226 22.41 8.92 3.08
N SER A 227 22.81 8.36 4.22
CA SER A 227 23.97 8.84 5.00
C SER A 227 25.27 8.73 4.21
N TRP A 228 25.33 7.84 3.23
CA TRP A 228 26.49 7.77 2.33
C TRP A 228 26.67 9.01 1.45
N GLY A 229 25.58 9.65 1.05
CA GLY A 229 25.59 10.92 0.30
C GLY A 229 25.89 12.16 1.16
N ASP A 230 25.72 12.08 2.49
CA ASP A 230 25.87 13.19 3.41
C ASP A 230 27.30 13.28 3.98
N PRO A 231 28.05 14.39 3.73
CA PRO A 231 29.41 14.58 4.27
C PRO A 231 29.46 14.57 5.81
N GLN A 232 28.43 15.08 6.49
CA GLN A 232 28.38 15.13 7.95
C GLN A 232 28.16 13.72 8.54
N ALA A 233 27.27 12.95 7.95
CA ALA A 233 27.02 11.57 8.35
C ALA A 233 28.27 10.69 8.09
N ARG A 234 28.98 10.91 6.97
CA ARG A 234 30.25 10.22 6.67
C ARG A 234 31.37 10.57 7.62
N ALA A 235 31.36 11.75 8.20
CA ALA A 235 32.32 12.13 9.25
C ALA A 235 32.06 11.40 10.57
N ALA A 236 30.76 11.10 10.84
CA ALA A 236 30.35 10.39 12.05
C ALA A 236 30.44 8.84 11.90
N PHE A 237 30.19 8.32 10.68
CA PHE A 237 30.18 6.88 10.40
C PHE A 237 31.07 6.54 9.21
N PRO A 238 32.06 5.64 9.38
CA PRO A 238 32.94 5.27 8.29
C PRO A 238 32.17 4.61 7.13
N PRO A 239 32.51 4.87 5.86
CA PRO A 239 31.79 4.35 4.69
C PRO A 239 31.62 2.81 4.71
N VAL A 240 32.61 2.09 5.26
CA VAL A 240 32.55 0.63 5.41
C VAL A 240 31.39 0.22 6.35
N ALA A 241 31.17 0.95 7.44
CA ALA A 241 30.07 0.67 8.36
C ALA A 241 28.70 0.94 7.69
N LEU A 242 28.56 2.05 6.97
CA LEU A 242 27.34 2.35 6.21
C LEU A 242 27.09 1.28 5.15
N GLY A 243 28.10 0.83 4.41
CA GLY A 243 28.00 -0.26 3.45
C GLY A 243 27.59 -1.58 4.09
N ALA A 244 28.15 -1.91 5.26
CA ALA A 244 27.78 -3.09 6.02
C ALA A 244 26.29 -3.06 6.44
N VAL A 245 25.77 -1.89 6.87
CA VAL A 245 24.36 -1.73 7.23
C VAL A 245 23.45 -1.89 6.01
N VAL A 246 23.82 -1.33 4.85
CA VAL A 246 23.08 -1.53 3.58
C VAL A 246 23.03 -3.01 3.22
N LEU A 247 24.18 -3.71 3.27
CA LEU A 247 24.24 -5.12 2.95
C LEU A 247 23.46 -5.99 3.95
N ALA A 248 23.54 -5.68 5.25
CA ALA A 248 22.79 -6.39 6.27
C ALA A 248 21.26 -6.20 6.11
N GLY A 249 20.83 -4.99 5.80
CA GLY A 249 19.42 -4.69 5.54
C GLY A 249 18.91 -5.37 4.25
N ALA A 250 19.72 -5.37 3.18
CA ALA A 250 19.39 -6.08 1.95
C ALA A 250 19.33 -7.60 2.18
N ALA A 251 20.27 -8.17 2.96
CA ALA A 251 20.24 -9.56 3.37
C ALA A 251 18.98 -9.89 4.20
N ALA A 252 18.64 -9.06 5.18
CA ALA A 252 17.41 -9.21 5.95
C ALA A 252 16.18 -9.23 5.04
N ALA A 253 16.08 -8.29 4.07
CA ALA A 253 14.98 -8.23 3.13
C ALA A 253 14.89 -9.47 2.23
N THR A 254 16.00 -9.87 1.62
CA THR A 254 16.05 -11.05 0.73
C THR A 254 15.80 -12.38 1.45
N MET A 255 16.16 -12.46 2.73
CA MET A 255 15.90 -13.65 3.55
C MET A 255 14.48 -13.70 4.11
N THR A 256 13.90 -12.57 4.47
CA THR A 256 12.59 -12.56 5.16
C THR A 256 11.41 -12.43 4.20
N ALA A 257 11.50 -11.59 3.16
CA ALA A 257 10.40 -11.37 2.22
C ALA A 257 9.88 -12.66 1.56
N PRO A 258 10.74 -13.60 1.05
CA PRO A 258 10.24 -14.83 0.46
C PRO A 258 9.56 -15.76 1.48
N ARG A 259 9.91 -15.67 2.77
CA ARG A 259 9.30 -16.48 3.84
C ARG A 259 7.91 -15.97 4.26
N LEU A 260 7.61 -14.73 3.94
CA LEU A 260 6.30 -14.09 4.18
C LEU A 260 5.34 -14.28 2.99
N MET A 261 5.86 -14.73 1.85
CA MET A 261 5.14 -14.89 0.58
C MET A 261 4.97 -16.37 0.22
N PRO A 262 4.07 -16.69 -0.74
CA PRO A 262 3.92 -18.06 -1.24
C PRO A 262 5.21 -18.63 -1.79
N PRO A 263 5.42 -19.96 -1.69
CA PRO A 263 6.62 -20.63 -2.22
C PRO A 263 6.80 -20.33 -3.71
N GLY A 264 8.04 -20.10 -4.14
CA GLY A 264 8.38 -19.86 -5.54
C GLY A 264 8.43 -18.38 -5.95
N VAL A 265 8.11 -17.43 -5.06
CA VAL A 265 8.19 -15.97 -5.35
C VAL A 265 9.59 -15.56 -5.81
N ALA A 266 10.66 -16.04 -5.13
CA ALA A 266 12.04 -15.71 -5.49
C ALA A 266 12.46 -16.20 -6.89
N ARG A 267 11.76 -17.20 -7.45
CA ARG A 267 12.01 -17.75 -8.80
C ARG A 267 10.99 -17.28 -9.83
N ILE A 268 10.09 -16.39 -9.45
CA ILE A 268 8.96 -15.93 -10.26
C ILE A 268 8.23 -17.15 -10.86
N ALA A 269 7.91 -18.13 -10.01
CA ALA A 269 7.23 -19.34 -10.44
C ALA A 269 5.84 -18.98 -11.01
N ARG A 270 5.35 -19.79 -11.96
CA ARG A 270 4.06 -19.52 -12.61
C ARG A 270 2.89 -19.53 -11.64
N GLY A 271 1.84 -18.76 -11.95
CA GLY A 271 0.64 -18.65 -11.14
C GLY A 271 0.78 -17.60 -10.02
N LEU A 272 0.37 -17.96 -8.81
CA LEU A 272 0.28 -17.05 -7.65
C LEU A 272 1.61 -16.32 -7.32
N PRO A 273 2.79 -16.96 -7.34
CA PRO A 273 4.06 -16.27 -7.11
C PRO A 273 4.34 -15.16 -8.14
N ALA A 274 4.05 -15.41 -9.42
CA ALA A 274 4.22 -14.40 -10.46
C ALA A 274 3.26 -13.20 -10.28
N VAL A 275 2.03 -13.43 -9.80
CA VAL A 275 1.08 -12.36 -9.45
C VAL A 275 1.63 -11.47 -8.34
N MET A 276 2.23 -12.06 -7.29
CA MET A 276 2.84 -11.31 -6.18
C MET A 276 4.00 -10.44 -6.66
N VAL A 277 4.89 -11.01 -7.49
CA VAL A 277 6.04 -10.28 -8.04
C VAL A 277 5.58 -9.13 -8.95
N THR A 278 4.59 -9.39 -9.80
CA THR A 278 3.98 -8.34 -10.66
C THR A 278 3.47 -7.20 -9.80
N ARG A 279 2.73 -7.49 -8.72
CA ARG A 279 2.21 -6.47 -7.80
C ARG A 279 3.34 -5.66 -7.18
N GLY A 280 4.39 -6.31 -6.65
CA GLY A 280 5.53 -5.66 -6.02
C GLY A 280 6.27 -4.72 -6.97
N PHE A 281 6.58 -5.14 -8.19
CA PHE A 281 7.25 -4.30 -9.18
C PHE A 281 6.36 -3.15 -9.69
N MET A 282 5.06 -3.37 -9.81
CA MET A 282 4.12 -2.30 -10.20
C MET A 282 4.04 -1.20 -9.14
N THR A 283 3.89 -1.56 -7.88
CA THR A 283 3.87 -0.61 -6.77
C THR A 283 5.21 0.07 -6.56
N LEU A 284 6.33 -0.63 -6.77
CA LEU A 284 7.67 -0.05 -6.78
C LEU A 284 7.76 1.06 -7.83
N ALA A 285 7.34 0.78 -9.07
CA ALA A 285 7.42 1.74 -10.16
C ALA A 285 6.49 2.94 -9.93
N PHE A 286 5.24 2.69 -9.55
CA PHE A 286 4.22 3.72 -9.41
C PHE A 286 4.50 4.64 -8.21
N PHE A 287 4.62 4.10 -7.00
CA PHE A 287 4.83 4.92 -5.79
C PHE A 287 6.22 5.56 -5.75
N GLY A 288 7.23 4.90 -6.34
CA GLY A 288 8.54 5.51 -6.54
C GLY A 288 8.47 6.76 -7.41
N ALA A 289 7.65 6.77 -8.46
CA ALA A 289 7.43 7.94 -9.31
C ALA A 289 6.52 8.97 -8.63
N GLU A 290 5.39 8.54 -8.06
CA GLU A 290 4.38 9.38 -7.43
C GLU A 290 5.00 10.34 -6.39
N ALA A 291 5.91 9.83 -5.58
CA ALA A 291 6.60 10.63 -4.56
C ALA A 291 7.37 11.83 -5.15
N PHE A 292 7.87 11.71 -6.38
CA PHE A 292 8.73 12.72 -7.00
C PHE A 292 8.03 13.58 -8.08
N ILE A 293 6.81 13.23 -8.51
CA ILE A 293 6.06 14.02 -9.51
C ILE A 293 5.88 15.50 -9.10
N PRO A 294 5.39 15.83 -7.88
CA PRO A 294 5.25 17.23 -7.50
C PRO A 294 6.59 17.95 -7.39
N LEU A 295 7.61 17.31 -6.80
CA LEU A 295 8.95 17.88 -6.69
C LEU A 295 9.52 18.22 -8.07
N MET A 296 9.42 17.29 -9.01
CA MET A 296 9.88 17.48 -10.38
C MET A 296 9.16 18.64 -11.08
N LEU A 297 7.85 18.78 -10.91
CA LEU A 297 7.08 19.84 -11.52
C LEU A 297 7.41 21.21 -10.93
N VAL A 298 7.65 21.27 -9.63
CA VAL A 298 8.10 22.50 -8.94
C VAL A 298 9.52 22.86 -9.37
N ASP A 299 10.48 21.94 -9.26
CA ASP A 299 11.90 22.21 -9.49
C ASP A 299 12.21 22.48 -10.98
N ARG A 300 11.64 21.67 -11.88
CA ARG A 300 12.01 21.72 -13.30
C ARG A 300 11.23 22.75 -14.09
N TYR A 301 9.96 23.00 -13.70
CA TYR A 301 9.05 23.88 -14.45
C TYR A 301 8.61 25.11 -13.65
N GLY A 302 9.02 25.26 -12.39
CA GLY A 302 8.65 26.40 -11.54
C GLY A 302 7.14 26.47 -11.26
N LEU A 303 6.42 25.33 -11.33
CA LEU A 303 4.99 25.31 -11.08
C LEU A 303 4.68 25.50 -9.60
N GLU A 304 3.57 26.15 -9.32
CA GLU A 304 3.05 26.23 -7.96
C GLU A 304 2.70 24.86 -7.39
N PRO A 305 2.92 24.59 -6.10
CA PRO A 305 2.62 23.30 -5.47
C PRO A 305 1.17 22.83 -5.67
N SER A 306 0.20 23.74 -5.72
CA SER A 306 -1.20 23.42 -5.99
C SER A 306 -1.41 22.85 -7.40
N ILE A 307 -0.74 23.44 -8.42
CA ILE A 307 -0.79 22.98 -9.81
C ILE A 307 -0.03 21.66 -9.94
N ALA A 308 1.15 21.58 -9.35
CA ALA A 308 1.95 20.35 -9.33
C ALA A 308 1.18 19.17 -8.68
N GLY A 309 0.42 19.45 -7.61
CA GLY A 309 -0.46 18.49 -6.97
C GLY A 309 -1.61 17.98 -7.87
N LEU A 310 -2.14 18.82 -8.76
CA LEU A 310 -3.19 18.39 -9.70
C LEU A 310 -2.71 17.28 -10.66
N ALA A 311 -1.40 17.16 -10.91
CA ALA A 311 -0.88 16.04 -11.68
C ALA A 311 -1.15 14.70 -10.98
N LEU A 312 -1.08 14.64 -9.65
CA LEU A 312 -1.40 13.43 -8.87
C LEU A 312 -2.88 13.04 -9.03
N THR A 313 -3.77 14.03 -9.07
CA THR A 313 -5.19 13.83 -9.38
C THR A 313 -5.36 13.17 -10.76
N GLY A 314 -4.57 13.59 -11.75
CA GLY A 314 -4.54 12.96 -13.08
C GLY A 314 -4.20 11.48 -13.00
N GLY A 315 -3.17 11.10 -12.24
CA GLY A 315 -2.81 9.69 -12.00
C GLY A 315 -3.92 8.88 -11.34
N ALA A 316 -4.62 9.44 -10.34
CA ALA A 316 -5.75 8.80 -9.69
C ALA A 316 -6.95 8.60 -10.63
N LEU A 317 -7.23 9.56 -11.50
CA LEU A 317 -8.24 9.42 -12.55
C LEU A 317 -7.87 8.32 -13.55
N GLY A 318 -6.61 8.29 -13.98
CA GLY A 318 -6.07 7.22 -14.81
C GLY A 318 -6.24 5.84 -14.14
N TRP A 319 -5.86 5.71 -12.86
CA TRP A 319 -6.04 4.48 -12.07
C TRP A 319 -7.50 4.04 -12.04
N THR A 320 -8.40 4.97 -11.76
CA THR A 320 -9.83 4.69 -11.73
C THR A 320 -10.33 4.20 -13.10
N ALA A 321 -9.95 4.88 -14.18
CA ALA A 321 -10.31 4.50 -15.55
C ALA A 321 -9.78 3.11 -15.92
N GLY A 322 -8.52 2.80 -15.56
CA GLY A 322 -7.92 1.48 -15.75
C GLY A 322 -8.65 0.38 -14.98
N SER A 323 -9.04 0.63 -13.74
CA SER A 323 -9.81 -0.32 -12.93
C SER A 323 -11.20 -0.60 -13.53
N PHE A 324 -11.90 0.42 -14.01
CA PHE A 324 -13.18 0.24 -14.72
C PHE A 324 -13.03 -0.48 -16.06
N ALA A 325 -11.95 -0.21 -16.79
CA ALA A 325 -11.66 -0.93 -18.04
C ALA A 325 -11.42 -2.42 -17.77
N GLN A 326 -10.67 -2.75 -16.73
CA GLN A 326 -10.43 -4.14 -16.30
C GLN A 326 -11.73 -4.84 -15.89
N ALA A 327 -12.63 -4.16 -15.18
CA ALA A 327 -13.90 -4.74 -14.71
C ALA A 327 -14.82 -5.20 -15.86
N ARG A 328 -14.66 -4.66 -17.08
CA ARG A 328 -15.39 -5.13 -18.26
C ARG A 328 -14.97 -6.53 -18.75
N GLY A 329 -13.83 -7.04 -18.33
CA GLY A 329 -13.41 -8.42 -18.58
C GLY A 329 -13.13 -8.78 -20.04
N TRP A 330 -12.82 -7.81 -20.91
CA TRP A 330 -12.63 -7.99 -22.37
C TRP A 330 -11.33 -8.69 -22.76
N LEU A 331 -10.40 -8.85 -21.82
CA LEU A 331 -9.16 -9.61 -22.01
C LEU A 331 -9.01 -10.71 -20.95
N ARG A 332 -8.14 -11.67 -21.24
CA ARG A 332 -7.72 -12.67 -20.25
C ARG A 332 -6.94 -11.98 -19.12
N LYS A 333 -7.11 -12.43 -17.87
CA LYS A 333 -6.45 -11.82 -16.69
C LYS A 333 -4.92 -11.69 -16.83
N PRO A 334 -4.16 -12.69 -17.30
CA PRO A 334 -2.71 -12.50 -17.52
C PRO A 334 -2.37 -11.43 -18.55
N THR A 335 -3.21 -11.28 -19.59
CA THR A 335 -3.04 -10.24 -20.61
C THR A 335 -3.24 -8.83 -20.01
N PHE A 336 -4.19 -8.66 -19.08
CA PHE A 336 -4.35 -7.41 -18.35
C PHE A 336 -3.12 -7.07 -17.52
N LEU A 337 -2.44 -8.04 -16.90
CA LEU A 337 -1.20 -7.81 -16.16
C LEU A 337 -0.09 -7.29 -17.06
N VAL A 338 0.11 -7.94 -18.20
CA VAL A 338 1.13 -7.50 -19.18
C VAL A 338 0.79 -6.11 -19.74
N LEU A 339 -0.46 -5.92 -20.18
CA LEU A 339 -0.93 -4.65 -20.72
C LEU A 339 -0.78 -3.52 -19.71
N GLY A 340 -1.29 -3.69 -18.49
CA GLY A 340 -1.23 -2.67 -17.46
C GLY A 340 0.21 -2.32 -17.06
N SER A 341 1.08 -3.31 -16.94
CA SER A 341 2.51 -3.09 -16.65
C SER A 341 3.20 -2.35 -17.81
N THR A 342 2.88 -2.69 -19.06
CA THR A 342 3.43 -2.00 -20.23
C THR A 342 2.91 -0.56 -20.33
N VAL A 343 1.63 -0.33 -20.05
CA VAL A 343 1.03 1.02 -20.04
C VAL A 343 1.69 1.90 -18.97
N LEU A 344 1.95 1.36 -17.77
CA LEU A 344 2.71 2.07 -16.74
C LEU A 344 4.13 2.39 -17.22
N ALA A 345 4.83 1.42 -17.81
CA ALA A 345 6.18 1.61 -18.34
C ALA A 345 6.22 2.70 -19.43
N VAL A 346 5.24 2.70 -20.34
CA VAL A 346 5.11 3.73 -21.39
C VAL A 346 4.87 5.11 -20.75
N GLY A 347 3.97 5.24 -19.77
CA GLY A 347 3.75 6.50 -19.06
C GLY A 347 5.03 7.05 -18.44
N LEU A 348 5.78 6.20 -17.73
CA LEU A 348 7.06 6.58 -17.11
C LEU A 348 8.16 6.90 -18.15
N ALA A 349 8.22 6.17 -19.26
CA ALA A 349 9.14 6.45 -20.35
C ALA A 349 8.83 7.79 -21.03
N LEU A 350 7.55 8.12 -21.21
CA LEU A 350 7.12 9.44 -21.72
C LEU A 350 7.51 10.57 -20.76
N ILE A 351 7.40 10.38 -19.43
CA ILE A 351 7.89 11.34 -18.44
C ILE A 351 9.40 11.51 -18.59
N SER A 352 10.17 10.42 -18.65
CA SER A 352 11.61 10.45 -18.84
C SER A 352 12.01 11.21 -20.11
N GLY A 353 11.32 10.96 -21.23
CA GLY A 353 11.56 11.65 -22.52
C GLY A 353 11.14 13.12 -22.49
N ALA A 354 10.03 13.46 -21.85
CA ALA A 354 9.57 14.84 -21.73
C ALA A 354 10.59 15.71 -20.96
N LEU A 355 11.22 15.15 -19.94
CA LEU A 355 12.20 15.85 -19.12
C LEU A 355 13.56 16.03 -19.79
N SER A 356 13.96 15.09 -20.64
CA SER A 356 15.21 15.20 -21.41
C SER A 356 15.11 16.22 -22.56
N GLY A 357 13.89 16.44 -23.08
CA GLY A 357 13.64 17.31 -24.25
C GLY A 357 13.10 18.71 -23.95
N ALA A 358 13.03 19.16 -22.71
CA ALA A 358 12.42 20.45 -22.30
C ALA A 358 10.97 20.64 -22.82
N LEU A 359 10.20 19.57 -22.86
CA LEU A 359 8.81 19.57 -23.32
C LEU A 359 7.86 20.15 -22.23
N SER A 360 6.62 20.43 -22.64
CA SER A 360 5.61 21.04 -21.79
C SER A 360 5.29 20.21 -20.51
N PRO A 361 5.08 20.84 -19.33
CA PRO A 361 4.67 20.15 -18.11
C PRO A 361 3.35 19.38 -18.25
N TRP A 362 2.47 19.80 -19.15
CA TRP A 362 1.22 19.12 -19.46
C TRP A 362 1.43 17.71 -20.03
N LEU A 363 2.54 17.50 -20.76
CA LEU A 363 2.89 16.17 -21.25
C LEU A 363 3.21 15.21 -20.08
N VAL A 364 3.86 15.71 -19.03
CA VAL A 364 4.11 14.95 -17.80
C VAL A 364 2.78 14.57 -17.13
N ALA A 365 1.83 15.50 -17.05
CA ALA A 365 0.51 15.23 -16.48
C ALA A 365 -0.25 14.15 -17.29
N VAL A 366 -0.27 14.25 -18.62
CA VAL A 366 -0.89 13.25 -19.51
C VAL A 366 -0.20 11.89 -19.37
N ALA A 367 1.13 11.87 -19.36
CA ALA A 367 1.90 10.65 -19.19
C ALA A 367 1.63 9.99 -17.82
N TRP A 368 1.39 10.80 -16.79
CA TRP A 368 1.02 10.31 -15.46
C TRP A 368 -0.41 9.72 -15.41
N VAL A 369 -1.36 10.29 -16.16
CA VAL A 369 -2.69 9.66 -16.37
C VAL A 369 -2.54 8.27 -17.01
N ILE A 370 -1.68 8.16 -18.04
CA ILE A 370 -1.40 6.88 -18.71
C ILE A 370 -0.79 5.88 -17.70
N ALA A 371 0.20 6.32 -16.92
CA ALA A 371 0.83 5.50 -15.88
C ALA A 371 -0.21 5.00 -14.86
N GLY A 372 -1.09 5.89 -14.40
CA GLY A 372 -2.20 5.55 -13.49
C GLY A 372 -3.14 4.51 -14.09
N ALA A 373 -3.51 4.63 -15.36
CA ALA A 373 -4.35 3.64 -16.04
C ALA A 373 -3.71 2.24 -16.06
N GLY A 374 -2.40 2.16 -16.29
CA GLY A 374 -1.62 0.93 -16.17
C GLY A 374 -1.69 0.32 -14.77
N MET A 375 -1.57 1.16 -13.73
CA MET A 375 -1.69 0.72 -12.34
C MET A 375 -3.09 0.17 -12.03
N GLY A 376 -4.16 0.87 -12.48
CA GLY A 376 -5.55 0.44 -12.28
C GLY A 376 -5.84 -0.92 -12.92
N LEU A 377 -5.40 -1.14 -14.15
CA LEU A 377 -5.53 -2.44 -14.83
C LEU A 377 -4.87 -3.57 -14.03
N THR A 378 -3.66 -3.34 -13.53
CA THR A 378 -2.85 -4.39 -12.87
C THR A 378 -3.31 -4.67 -11.45
N VAL A 379 -3.55 -3.64 -10.64
CA VAL A 379 -3.93 -3.77 -9.23
C VAL A 379 -5.22 -4.55 -9.08
N THR A 380 -6.25 -4.19 -9.86
CA THR A 380 -7.54 -4.88 -9.85
C THR A 380 -7.38 -6.34 -10.29
N THR A 381 -6.60 -6.58 -11.36
CA THR A 381 -6.36 -7.94 -11.88
C THR A 381 -5.61 -8.81 -10.89
N THR A 382 -4.55 -8.31 -10.23
CA THR A 382 -3.78 -9.08 -9.24
C THR A 382 -4.65 -9.49 -8.05
N SER A 383 -5.52 -8.57 -7.57
CA SER A 383 -6.44 -8.84 -6.48
C SER A 383 -7.44 -9.96 -6.82
N VAL A 384 -7.99 -9.94 -8.04
CA VAL A 384 -8.89 -11.01 -8.51
C VAL A 384 -8.14 -12.33 -8.69
N LEU A 385 -6.94 -12.31 -9.31
CA LEU A 385 -6.15 -13.53 -9.54
C LEU A 385 -5.73 -14.22 -8.25
N VAL A 386 -5.42 -13.47 -7.19
CA VAL A 386 -5.08 -14.07 -5.90
C VAL A 386 -6.26 -14.87 -5.35
N LEU A 387 -7.49 -14.38 -5.48
CA LEU A 387 -8.67 -15.09 -5.02
C LEU A 387 -8.96 -16.33 -5.89
N ASP A 388 -8.78 -16.21 -7.20
CA ASP A 388 -9.02 -17.32 -8.14
C ASP A 388 -8.00 -18.45 -8.02
N LEU A 389 -6.74 -18.11 -7.78
CA LEU A 389 -5.61 -19.05 -7.70
C LEU A 389 -5.40 -19.61 -6.28
N SER A 390 -6.20 -19.17 -5.31
CA SER A 390 -6.10 -19.62 -3.92
C SER A 390 -7.24 -20.56 -3.56
N ASP A 391 -6.90 -21.68 -2.91
CA ASP A 391 -7.89 -22.51 -2.24
C ASP A 391 -8.60 -21.70 -1.16
N THR A 392 -9.86 -22.04 -0.88
CA THR A 392 -10.72 -21.28 0.05
C THR A 392 -10.07 -21.10 1.42
N ALA A 393 -9.36 -22.09 1.94
CA ALA A 393 -8.63 -22.06 3.21
C ALA A 393 -7.45 -21.07 3.19
N ASP A 394 -6.82 -20.83 2.03
CA ASP A 394 -5.60 -20.04 1.87
C ASP A 394 -5.85 -18.62 1.37
N ARG A 395 -7.07 -18.26 1.01
CA ARG A 395 -7.41 -16.94 0.45
C ARG A 395 -6.98 -15.79 1.34
N GLY A 396 -7.22 -15.89 2.64
CA GLY A 396 -6.81 -14.86 3.61
C GLY A 396 -5.30 -14.69 3.66
N ARG A 397 -4.56 -15.80 3.77
CA ARG A 397 -3.10 -15.81 3.80
C ARG A 397 -2.49 -15.22 2.53
N ASN A 398 -3.01 -15.62 1.36
CA ASN A 398 -2.50 -15.16 0.07
C ASN A 398 -2.86 -13.68 -0.20
N SER A 399 -4.03 -13.21 0.25
CA SER A 399 -4.39 -11.80 0.21
C SER A 399 -3.47 -10.94 1.09
N ALA A 400 -3.13 -11.42 2.30
CA ALA A 400 -2.16 -10.76 3.16
C ALA A 400 -0.76 -10.72 2.52
N SER A 401 -0.35 -11.79 1.84
CA SER A 401 0.92 -11.82 1.11
C SER A 401 0.93 -10.85 -0.08
N LEU A 402 -0.21 -10.67 -0.77
CA LEU A 402 -0.34 -9.65 -1.82
C LEU A 402 -0.17 -8.23 -1.25
N GLN A 403 -0.78 -7.93 -0.10
CA GLN A 403 -0.62 -6.65 0.57
C GLN A 403 0.83 -6.41 1.03
N MET A 404 1.52 -7.46 1.49
CA MET A 404 2.96 -7.36 1.80
C MET A 404 3.80 -7.08 0.55
N ALA A 405 3.50 -7.71 -0.59
CA ALA A 405 4.17 -7.43 -1.85
C ALA A 405 3.95 -5.98 -2.30
N ASP A 406 2.73 -5.49 -2.12
CA ASP A 406 2.32 -4.11 -2.40
C ASP A 406 3.13 -3.11 -1.55
N MET A 407 3.12 -3.27 -0.23
CA MET A 407 3.86 -2.41 0.70
C MET A 407 5.37 -2.45 0.46
N LEU A 408 5.94 -3.65 0.25
CA LEU A 408 7.36 -3.80 -0.06
C LEU A 408 7.75 -3.11 -1.35
N GLY A 409 6.93 -3.25 -2.40
CA GLY A 409 7.13 -2.54 -3.65
C GLY A 409 7.15 -1.03 -3.43
N GLY A 410 6.16 -0.49 -2.72
CA GLY A 410 6.10 0.93 -2.38
C GLY A 410 7.31 1.42 -1.59
N VAL A 411 7.72 0.67 -0.56
CA VAL A 411 8.91 0.97 0.27
C VAL A 411 10.18 1.00 -0.58
N ILE A 412 10.43 -0.06 -1.37
CA ILE A 412 11.64 -0.17 -2.20
C ILE A 412 11.62 0.91 -3.30
N GLY A 413 10.46 1.19 -3.88
CA GLY A 413 10.29 2.21 -4.91
C GLY A 413 10.61 3.61 -4.40
N THR A 414 9.98 4.03 -3.31
CA THR A 414 10.19 5.36 -2.73
C THR A 414 11.60 5.52 -2.16
N ALA A 415 12.14 4.48 -1.51
CA ALA A 415 13.50 4.49 -0.99
C ALA A 415 14.55 4.50 -2.10
N GLY A 416 14.38 3.63 -3.10
CA GLY A 416 15.30 3.55 -4.24
C GLY A 416 15.31 4.84 -5.05
N ALA A 417 14.13 5.39 -5.32
CA ALA A 417 13.99 6.68 -5.99
C ALA A 417 14.63 7.81 -5.17
N GLY A 418 14.39 7.83 -3.84
CA GLY A 418 15.00 8.81 -2.93
C GLY A 418 16.51 8.69 -2.86
N THR A 419 17.05 7.49 -2.81
CA THR A 419 18.49 7.25 -2.81
C THR A 419 19.12 7.71 -4.13
N LEU A 420 18.51 7.35 -5.27
CA LEU A 420 18.98 7.77 -6.59
C LEU A 420 18.95 9.29 -6.74
N TYR A 421 17.86 9.92 -6.29
CA TYR A 421 17.73 11.38 -6.27
C TYR A 421 18.85 12.02 -5.42
N SER A 422 19.04 11.57 -4.18
CA SER A 422 20.04 12.10 -3.27
C SER A 422 21.48 11.97 -3.78
N LEU A 423 21.82 10.84 -4.42
CA LEU A 423 23.14 10.60 -5.00
C LEU A 423 23.46 11.48 -6.22
N LEU A 424 22.42 11.96 -6.89
CA LEU A 424 22.55 12.78 -8.11
C LEU A 424 22.34 14.28 -7.86
N LEU A 425 22.16 14.70 -6.59
CA LEU A 425 22.17 16.11 -6.21
C LEU A 425 23.55 16.73 -6.44
N THR A 426 23.57 17.98 -6.91
CA THR A 426 24.80 18.77 -7.01
C THR A 426 25.34 19.15 -5.61
N PRO A 427 26.61 19.63 -5.50
CA PRO A 427 27.13 20.13 -4.22
C PRO A 427 26.28 21.27 -3.63
N GLU A 428 25.60 22.05 -4.47
CA GLU A 428 24.69 23.13 -4.06
C GLU A 428 23.30 22.59 -3.63
N ARG A 429 23.11 21.26 -3.53
CA ARG A 429 21.87 20.58 -3.16
C ARG A 429 20.71 20.78 -4.16
N THR A 430 21.02 21.11 -5.41
CA THR A 430 20.06 21.21 -6.49
C THR A 430 20.03 19.93 -7.34
N PRO A 431 18.89 19.57 -7.93
CA PRO A 431 18.83 18.44 -8.84
C PRO A 431 19.71 18.70 -10.08
N GLY A 432 20.65 17.81 -10.34
CA GLY A 432 21.44 17.86 -11.58
C GLY A 432 20.56 17.66 -12.83
N PRO A 433 21.03 18.11 -14.00
CA PRO A 433 20.32 17.90 -15.24
C PRO A 433 20.11 16.39 -15.49
N GLY A 434 18.88 15.98 -15.77
CA GLY A 434 18.56 14.58 -16.07
C GLY A 434 18.26 13.67 -14.88
N VAL A 435 18.35 14.15 -13.61
CA VAL A 435 18.03 13.34 -12.42
C VAL A 435 16.64 12.71 -12.52
N PHE A 436 15.62 13.52 -12.80
CA PHE A 436 14.24 13.05 -12.90
C PHE A 436 14.01 12.14 -14.12
N SER A 437 14.72 12.38 -15.24
CA SER A 437 14.67 11.49 -16.41
C SER A 437 15.24 10.12 -16.09
N LEU A 438 16.39 10.06 -15.42
CA LEU A 438 17.00 8.81 -14.97
C LEU A 438 16.09 8.06 -13.99
N LEU A 439 15.50 8.78 -13.05
CA LEU A 439 14.58 8.21 -12.06
C LEU A 439 13.35 7.60 -12.75
N ALA A 440 12.68 8.35 -13.61
CA ALA A 440 11.52 7.85 -14.36
C ALA A 440 11.89 6.68 -15.27
N GLY A 441 13.05 6.72 -15.93
CA GLY A 441 13.56 5.63 -16.76
C GLY A 441 13.85 4.35 -15.98
N ALA A 442 14.49 4.45 -14.80
CA ALA A 442 14.74 3.30 -13.93
C ALA A 442 13.43 2.65 -13.42
N LEU A 443 12.44 3.48 -13.09
CA LEU A 443 11.13 3.00 -12.67
C LEU A 443 10.33 2.39 -13.84
N ALA A 444 10.50 2.89 -15.08
CA ALA A 444 9.94 2.26 -16.27
C ALA A 444 10.50 0.85 -16.50
N VAL A 445 11.79 0.64 -16.26
CA VAL A 445 12.40 -0.71 -16.28
C VAL A 445 11.74 -1.63 -15.26
N SER A 446 11.47 -1.14 -14.04
CA SER A 446 10.73 -1.92 -13.03
C SER A 446 9.34 -2.33 -13.51
N ALA A 447 8.61 -1.43 -14.16
CA ALA A 447 7.30 -1.75 -14.74
C ALA A 447 7.39 -2.78 -15.89
N LEU A 448 8.46 -2.77 -16.69
CA LEU A 448 8.71 -3.82 -17.69
C LEU A 448 9.02 -5.18 -17.03
N LEU A 449 9.76 -5.21 -15.92
CA LEU A 449 9.96 -6.43 -15.15
C LEU A 449 8.64 -6.98 -14.59
N ALA A 450 7.72 -6.10 -14.19
CA ALA A 450 6.37 -6.49 -13.81
C ALA A 450 5.61 -7.13 -14.99
N ALA A 451 5.76 -6.61 -16.23
CA ALA A 451 5.15 -7.20 -17.41
C ALA A 451 5.68 -8.61 -17.68
N VAL A 452 7.00 -8.83 -17.55
CA VAL A 452 7.64 -10.15 -17.69
C VAL A 452 7.12 -11.12 -16.61
N ALA A 453 6.98 -10.67 -15.36
CA ALA A 453 6.38 -11.49 -14.29
C ALA A 453 4.90 -11.78 -14.59
N GLY A 454 4.14 -10.77 -15.04
CA GLY A 454 2.72 -10.88 -15.39
C GLY A 454 2.43 -11.90 -16.48
N ALA A 455 3.33 -12.03 -17.46
CA ALA A 455 3.23 -13.07 -18.49
C ALA A 455 3.30 -14.51 -17.92
N ARG A 456 3.91 -14.69 -16.74
CA ARG A 456 4.00 -15.97 -16.04
C ARG A 456 2.82 -16.23 -15.09
N ALA A 457 1.91 -15.27 -14.91
CA ALA A 457 0.74 -15.40 -14.03
C ALA A 457 -0.34 -16.35 -14.62
N GLY A 458 -0.24 -16.70 -15.91
CA GLY A 458 -1.11 -17.69 -16.54
C GLY A 458 -0.93 -19.08 -15.92
N THR A 459 -2.05 -19.76 -15.67
CA THR A 459 -2.06 -21.13 -15.14
C THR A 459 -1.39 -22.09 -16.12
N THR A 460 -0.45 -22.89 -15.65
CA THR A 460 -0.31 -24.25 -16.18
C THR A 460 -1.67 -24.90 -16.03
N ALA A 461 -2.21 -25.44 -17.12
CA ALA A 461 -3.55 -26.00 -17.25
C ALA A 461 -4.16 -26.49 -15.93
N ALA A 462 -5.37 -26.07 -15.64
CA ALA A 462 -6.12 -26.48 -14.47
C ALA A 462 -5.91 -27.98 -14.22
N LYS A 463 -5.46 -28.32 -13.01
CA LYS A 463 -5.59 -29.67 -12.50
C LYS A 463 -7.07 -29.99 -12.68
N PRO A 464 -7.47 -31.00 -13.49
CA PRO A 464 -8.87 -31.33 -13.62
C PRO A 464 -9.41 -31.54 -12.21
N ALA A 465 -10.55 -30.91 -11.93
CA ALA A 465 -11.26 -31.15 -10.69
C ALA A 465 -11.29 -32.67 -10.50
N SER A 466 -10.70 -33.14 -9.42
CA SER A 466 -10.77 -34.53 -9.03
C SER A 466 -12.23 -34.88 -9.14
N SER A 467 -12.58 -35.70 -10.12
CA SER A 467 -13.93 -36.25 -10.24
C SER A 467 -14.28 -36.83 -8.88
N ALA A 468 -15.13 -36.16 -8.14
CA ALA A 468 -15.79 -36.78 -7.01
C ALA A 468 -16.32 -38.12 -7.54
N GLY A 469 -15.72 -39.20 -7.04
CA GLY A 469 -16.20 -40.54 -7.37
C GLY A 469 -17.70 -40.58 -7.17
N PRO A 470 -18.46 -41.38 -7.97
CA PRO A 470 -19.89 -41.45 -7.83
C PRO A 470 -20.24 -41.74 -6.36
N ALA A 471 -21.15 -40.94 -5.82
CA ALA A 471 -21.66 -41.11 -4.47
C ALA A 471 -22.05 -42.61 -4.30
N PRO A 472 -21.67 -43.26 -3.18
CA PRO A 472 -22.14 -44.63 -2.94
C PRO A 472 -23.67 -44.63 -2.98
N ALA A 473 -24.22 -45.58 -3.78
CA ALA A 473 -25.64 -45.77 -3.88
C ALA A 473 -26.25 -45.99 -2.48
N PRO A 474 -27.45 -45.46 -2.19
CA PRO A 474 -28.08 -45.66 -0.91
C PRO A 474 -28.30 -47.19 -0.73
N SER A 475 -27.74 -47.73 0.34
CA SER A 475 -27.98 -49.12 0.76
C SER A 475 -29.48 -49.31 0.96
N SER A 476 -30.06 -50.20 0.18
CA SER A 476 -31.43 -50.66 0.39
C SER A 476 -31.53 -51.30 1.76
N GLU A 477 -32.13 -50.60 2.72
CA GLU A 477 -32.58 -51.20 3.97
C GLU A 477 -33.64 -52.24 3.63
N THR A 478 -33.27 -53.51 3.76
CA THR A 478 -34.17 -54.65 3.83
C THR A 478 -34.92 -54.55 5.16
N THR A 479 -36.15 -54.08 5.08
CA THR A 479 -37.12 -54.23 6.18
C THR A 479 -37.43 -55.70 6.40
N SER A 480 -36.94 -56.27 7.46
CA SER A 480 -37.36 -57.55 8.01
C SER A 480 -38.77 -57.38 8.60
N PRO A 481 -39.76 -58.26 8.30
CA PRO A 481 -41.05 -58.23 8.97
C PRO A 481 -40.91 -58.77 10.38
N THR A 482 -41.48 -58.07 11.34
CA THR A 482 -41.72 -58.52 12.74
C THR A 482 -42.80 -59.55 12.75
N PRO A 483 -42.64 -60.65 13.55
CA PRO A 483 -43.73 -61.64 13.74
C PRO A 483 -44.47 -61.27 15.03
N GLU A 484 -45.65 -60.67 14.87
CA GLU A 484 -46.69 -60.64 15.89
C GLU A 484 -48.03 -60.80 15.20
N ASP A 485 -48.55 -62.07 15.21
CA ASP A 485 -49.91 -62.42 15.35
C ASP A 485 -50.08 -63.96 15.39
N ARG A 486 -50.01 -64.45 16.61
CA ARG A 486 -50.72 -65.72 16.99
C ARG A 486 -50.84 -65.75 18.54
N ALA A 487 -52.01 -65.31 19.02
CA ALA A 487 -52.86 -65.99 20.00
C ALA A 487 -53.93 -65.02 20.49
#